data_2a509dceeec54c84c7a996a4bc375525
#
_entry.id   2a509dceeec54c84c7a996a4bc375525
#
_cell.length_a   1.000
_cell.length_b   1.000
_cell.length_c   1.000
_cell.angle_alpha   90.00
_cell.angle_beta   90.00
_cell.angle_gamma   90.00
#
_symmetry.space_group_name_H-M   'P 1'
#
loop_
_entity.id
_entity.type
_entity.pdbx_description
1 polymer ?
#
loop_
_entity_poly.entity_id
_entity_poly.type
_entity_poly.pdbx_seq_one_letter_code
_entity_poly.pdbx_strand_id
1 'polypeptide(L)' 'MSGFEINSESIKKIKSLVKRKNNRLLKKGLSKLHYADIAEIVELLSIENATYIIKLLESDK' A
#
# COMPACT_ATOMS: atom_id res chain seq x y z
N MET A 1 4.48 1.60 20.05
CA MET A 1 4.39 1.93 19.24
C MET A 1 3.96 1.40 18.35
N SER A 2 3.84 1.57 17.67
CA SER A 2 3.52 1.22 16.98
C SER A 2 3.05 1.17 16.00
N GLY A 3 2.90 1.22 15.49
CA GLY A 3 2.32 1.25 14.38
C GLY A 3 3.07 1.57 13.21
N PHE A 4 2.41 1.53 12.13
CA PHE A 4 2.97 1.88 10.85
C PHE A 4 3.09 3.39 10.73
N GLU A 5 4.25 3.86 10.29
CA GLU A 5 4.45 5.27 10.04
C GLU A 5 4.53 5.52 8.55
N ILE A 6 3.77 6.50 8.09
CA ILE A 6 3.78 6.85 6.68
C ILE A 6 4.86 7.91 6.47
N ASN A 7 5.95 7.48 5.86
CA ASN A 7 7.06 8.37 5.55
C ASN A 7 7.65 7.96 4.21
N SER A 8 8.70 8.64 3.79
CA SER A 8 9.25 8.39 2.47
C SER A 8 9.79 6.97 2.34
N GLU A 9 10.30 6.40 3.40
CA GLU A 9 10.79 5.02 3.35
C GLU A 9 9.66 4.04 3.16
N SER A 10 8.57 4.25 3.87
CA SER A 10 7.40 3.37 3.73
C SER A 10 6.85 3.44 2.31
N ILE A 11 6.77 4.65 1.78
CA ILE A 11 6.25 4.83 0.43
C ILE A 11 7.17 4.17 -0.59
N LYS A 12 8.48 4.30 -0.40
CA LYS A 12 9.41 3.66 -1.31
C LYS A 12 9.27 2.15 -1.28
N LYS A 13 9.07 1.58 -0.11
CA LYS A 13 8.85 0.15 0.02
C LYS A 13 7.62 -0.29 -0.73
N ILE A 14 6.55 0.44 -0.56
CA ILE A 14 5.30 0.10 -1.22
C ILE A 14 5.47 0.20 -2.74
N LYS A 15 6.11 1.26 -3.21
CA LYS A 15 6.35 1.40 -4.63
C LYS A 15 7.17 0.23 -5.18
N SER A 16 8.16 -0.20 -4.43
CA SER A 16 9.00 -1.30 -4.84
C SER A 16 8.19 -2.59 -4.95
N LEU A 17 7.33 -2.83 -3.99
CA LEU A 17 6.49 -4.03 -4.00
C LEU A 17 5.51 -4.01 -5.16
N VAL A 18 4.96 -2.83 -5.46
CA VAL A 18 4.06 -2.70 -6.61
C VAL A 18 4.81 -2.96 -7.89
N LYS A 19 6.02 -2.44 -8.00
CA LYS A 19 6.83 -2.63 -9.19
C LYS A 19 7.13 -4.09 -9.41
N ARG A 20 7.39 -4.82 -8.34
CA ARG A 20 7.68 -6.24 -8.41
C ARG A 20 6.42 -7.08 -8.48
N LYS A 21 5.28 -6.44 -8.31
CA LYS A 21 3.98 -7.13 -8.28
C LYS A 21 3.93 -8.19 -7.20
N ASN A 22 4.53 -7.86 -6.07
CA ASN A 22 4.57 -8.77 -4.93
C ASN A 22 3.27 -8.61 -4.14
N ASN A 23 2.20 -9.16 -4.68
CA ASN A 23 0.88 -9.00 -4.12
C ASN A 23 0.76 -9.56 -2.71
N ARG A 24 1.45 -10.63 -2.46
CA ARG A 24 1.37 -11.28 -1.16
C ARG A 24 1.84 -10.35 -0.05
N LEU A 25 3.02 -9.76 -0.23
CA LEU A 25 3.56 -8.85 0.79
C LEU A 25 2.75 -7.58 0.86
N LEU A 26 2.26 -7.09 -0.28
CA LEU A 26 1.43 -5.91 -0.28
C LEU A 26 0.16 -6.13 0.53
N LYS A 27 -0.53 -7.23 0.29
CA LYS A 27 -1.75 -7.54 1.01
C LYS A 27 -1.47 -7.69 2.49
N LYS A 28 -0.41 -8.39 2.82
CA LYS A 28 -0.07 -8.64 4.21
C LYS A 28 0.23 -7.33 4.94
N GLY A 29 1.00 -6.46 4.30
CA GLY A 29 1.33 -5.19 4.93
C GLY A 29 0.14 -4.26 5.03
N LEU A 30 -0.64 -4.16 3.97
CA LEU A 30 -1.77 -3.24 3.93
C LEU A 30 -2.91 -3.68 4.82
N SER A 31 -3.06 -4.98 5.03
CA SER A 31 -4.16 -5.48 5.86
C SER A 31 -4.02 -5.06 7.31
N LYS A 32 -2.83 -4.65 7.71
CA LYS A 32 -2.59 -4.21 9.09
C LYS A 32 -2.89 -2.74 9.28
N LEU A 33 -3.23 -2.04 8.22
CA LEU A 33 -3.44 -0.61 8.27
C LEU A 33 -4.92 -0.26 8.36
N HIS A 34 -5.20 0.90 8.90
CA HIS A 34 -6.56 1.44 8.90
C HIS A 34 -6.84 2.06 7.53
N TYR A 35 -8.13 2.22 7.24
CA TYR A 35 -8.52 2.82 5.98
C TYR A 35 -7.92 4.21 5.79
N ALA A 36 -7.83 4.97 6.88
CA ALA A 36 -7.27 6.31 6.80
C ALA A 36 -5.82 6.26 6.36
N ASP A 37 -5.08 5.29 6.87
CA ASP A 37 -3.68 5.14 6.49
C ASP A 37 -3.55 4.75 5.03
N ILE A 38 -4.39 3.84 4.59
CA ILE A 38 -4.36 3.39 3.20
C ILE A 38 -4.69 4.54 2.26
N ALA A 39 -5.69 5.34 2.63
CA ALA A 39 -6.06 6.49 1.82
C ALA A 39 -4.90 7.47 1.69
N GLU A 40 -4.19 7.68 2.78
CA GLU A 40 -3.05 8.59 2.77
C GLU A 40 -1.94 8.06 1.88
N ILE A 41 -1.68 6.77 1.94
CA ILE A 41 -0.68 6.14 1.09
C ILE A 41 -1.06 6.28 -0.38
N VAL A 42 -2.31 6.04 -0.68
CA VAL A 42 -2.80 6.11 -2.05
C VAL A 42 -2.62 7.52 -2.61
N GLU A 43 -2.84 8.54 -1.78
CA GLU A 43 -2.68 9.91 -2.21
C GLU A 43 -1.23 10.24 -2.53
N LEU A 44 -0.31 9.58 -1.89
CA LEU A 44 1.12 9.83 -2.09
C LEU A 44 1.70 9.05 -3.27
N LEU A 45 0.94 8.14 -3.81
CA LEU A 45 1.40 7.32 -4.92
C LEU A 45 0.91 7.89 -6.25
N SER A 46 1.56 7.47 -7.32
CA SER A 46 1.07 7.81 -8.64
C SER A 46 -0.29 7.15 -8.86
N ILE A 47 -1.02 7.68 -9.84
CA ILE A 47 -2.34 7.14 -10.15
C ILE A 47 -2.25 5.65 -10.48
N GLU A 48 -1.22 5.27 -11.21
CA GLU A 48 -1.04 3.88 -11.59
C GLU A 48 -0.84 2.99 -10.38
N ASN A 49 0.03 3.40 -9.47
CA ASN A 49 0.30 2.61 -8.29
C ASN A 49 -0.91 2.58 -7.37
N ALA A 50 -1.57 3.71 -7.22
CA ALA A 50 -2.76 3.78 -6.39
C ALA A 50 -3.85 2.86 -6.92
N THR A 51 -4.07 2.88 -8.22
CA THR A 51 -5.06 2.03 -8.84
C THR A 51 -4.72 0.56 -8.63
N TYR A 52 -3.46 0.22 -8.77
CA TYR A 52 -3.03 -1.15 -8.57
C TYR A 52 -3.37 -1.63 -7.16
N ILE A 53 -3.07 -0.79 -6.17
CA ILE A 53 -3.31 -1.16 -4.78
C ILE A 53 -4.80 -1.29 -4.50
N ILE A 54 -5.59 -0.37 -5.01
CA ILE A 54 -7.04 -0.41 -4.80
C ILE A 54 -7.63 -1.67 -5.39
N LYS A 55 -7.22 -2.01 -6.59
CA LYS A 55 -7.71 -3.23 -7.23
C LYS A 55 -7.27 -4.47 -6.47
N LEU A 56 -6.05 -4.44 -5.96
CA LEU A 56 -5.53 -5.56 -5.19
C LEU A 56 -6.36 -5.80 -3.95
N LEU A 57 -6.70 -4.74 -3.25
CA LEU A 57 -7.49 -4.85 -2.04
C LEU A 57 -8.92 -5.31 -2.33
N GLU A 58 -9.47 -4.86 -3.45
CA GLU A 58 -10.81 -5.26 -3.83
C GLU A 58 -10.90 -6.72 -4.22
N SER A 59 -9.85 -7.24 -4.79
CA SER A 59 -9.85 -8.63 -5.26
C SER A 59 -9.68 -9.61 -4.12
N ASP A 60 -9.44 -9.12 -2.93
CA ASP A 60 -9.19 -9.95 -1.76
C ASP A 60 -10.50 -10.34 -1.09
N LYS A 61 -11.31 -11.08 -1.80
CA LYS A 61 -12.59 -11.50 -1.23
C LYS A 61 -12.65 -12.96 -1.02
#